data_18ecd65cb09a460efea296ade33c6552
#
_entry.id   18ecd65cb09a460efea296ade33c6552
#
_cell.length_a   1.000
_cell.length_b   1.000
_cell.length_c   1.000
_cell.angle_alpha   90.00
_cell.angle_beta   90.00
_cell.angle_gamma   90.00
#
_symmetry.space_group_name_H-M   'P 1'
#
loop_
_entity.id
_entity.type
_entity.pdbx_description
1 polymer ?
#
loop_
_entity_poly.entity_id
_entity_poly.type
_entity_poly.pdbx_seq_one_letter_code
_entity_poly.pdbx_strand_id
1 'polypeptide(L)'
;MKGLSLLILTLSLFIISGCDNQNVYNGKKSFSEKYWVFNDPAEFEFEIQEPERSYNLLFNIRNTSKYQFQNIYLQYYLEDSTGMLISKELKNIQLFNPITGIPLGKGLGDIFDIEKAFLEGYSFKNPGKYKLRIDQFMRQDTLPEVLSVGLRVEIME
;
A
#
# COMPACT_ATOMS: atom_id res chain seq x y z
N MET A 1 22.26 41.50 27.78
CA MET A 1 21.27 40.42 27.98
C MET A 1 20.10 40.48 26.97
N LYS A 2 19.85 41.58 26.28
CA LYS A 2 18.72 41.69 25.28
C LYS A 2 19.07 41.08 23.92
N GLY A 3 20.34 40.92 23.54
CA GLY A 3 20.73 40.34 22.26
C GLY A 3 20.70 38.81 22.21
N LEU A 4 20.86 38.14 23.34
CA LEU A 4 20.85 36.67 23.43
C LEU A 4 19.43 36.11 23.31
N SER A 5 18.40 36.82 23.80
CA SER A 5 17.00 36.41 23.65
C SER A 5 16.49 36.53 22.21
N LEU A 6 16.99 37.49 21.43
CA LEU A 6 16.63 37.66 20.03
C LEU A 6 17.23 36.56 19.14
N LEU A 7 18.46 36.11 19.48
CA LEU A 7 19.12 35.02 18.75
C LEU A 7 18.44 33.66 18.95
N ILE A 8 17.89 33.40 20.15
CA ILE A 8 17.14 32.16 20.45
C ILE A 8 15.78 32.15 19.73
N LEU A 9 15.13 33.28 19.58
CA LEU A 9 13.84 33.39 18.89
C LEU A 9 13.96 33.17 17.37
N THR A 10 15.08 33.54 16.76
CA THR A 10 15.32 33.34 15.33
C THR A 10 15.72 31.90 14.98
N LEU A 11 16.27 31.13 15.90
CA LEU A 11 16.65 29.72 15.68
C LEU A 11 15.45 28.77 15.76
N SER A 12 14.37 29.19 16.39
CA SER A 12 13.15 28.37 16.56
C SER A 12 12.27 28.28 15.30
N LEU A 13 12.59 29.02 14.23
CA LEU A 13 11.70 29.14 13.04
C LEU A 13 12.09 28.20 11.87
N PHE A 14 13.08 27.30 12.06
CA PHE A 14 13.56 26.39 11.02
C PHE A 14 13.14 24.91 11.20
N ILE A 15 12.05 24.64 11.93
CA ILE A 15 11.43 23.31 11.87
C ILE A 15 10.47 23.32 10.67
N ILE A 16 11.01 23.31 9.48
CA ILE A 16 10.25 22.96 8.27
C ILE A 16 10.05 21.45 8.36
N SER A 17 8.83 21.04 8.73
CA SER A 17 8.37 19.68 8.56
C SER A 17 8.52 19.35 7.07
N GLY A 18 9.50 18.50 6.74
CA GLY A 18 9.59 17.89 5.41
C GLY A 18 8.30 17.09 5.18
N CYS A 19 7.37 17.64 4.41
CA CYS A 19 6.31 16.83 3.82
C CYS A 19 7.02 15.79 2.95
N ASP A 20 6.73 14.52 3.19
CA ASP A 20 7.10 13.42 2.30
C ASP A 20 6.30 13.61 0.99
N ASN A 21 6.87 14.40 0.08
CA ASN A 21 6.27 14.75 -1.21
C ASN A 21 6.17 13.56 -2.17
N GLN A 22 6.66 12.39 -1.77
CA GLN A 22 6.65 11.18 -2.60
C GLN A 22 5.33 10.41 -2.48
N ASN A 23 4.67 10.49 -1.32
CA ASN A 23 3.45 9.74 -1.06
C ASN A 23 2.22 10.45 -1.64
N VAL A 24 1.69 9.89 -2.73
CA VAL A 24 0.50 10.41 -3.42
C VAL A 24 -0.78 9.87 -2.79
N TYR A 25 -0.77 8.60 -2.40
CA TYR A 25 -1.93 7.94 -1.81
C TYR A 25 -1.50 6.83 -0.84
N ASN A 26 -2.24 6.70 0.25
CA ASN A 26 -2.09 5.59 1.18
C ASN A 26 -3.44 5.26 1.81
N GLY A 27 -4.04 4.17 1.37
CA GLY A 27 -5.33 3.69 1.84
C GLY A 27 -5.30 2.22 2.21
N LYS A 28 -6.21 1.81 3.10
CA LYS A 28 -6.36 0.41 3.49
C LYS A 28 -7.82 0.05 3.73
N LYS A 29 -8.17 -1.20 3.43
CA LYS A 29 -9.40 -1.85 3.86
C LYS A 29 -9.07 -2.84 4.97
N SER A 30 -9.71 -2.69 6.13
CA SER A 30 -9.57 -3.59 7.29
C SER A 30 -10.73 -4.57 7.33
N PHE A 31 -10.44 -5.80 7.79
CA PHE A 31 -11.41 -6.87 7.93
C PHE A 31 -11.70 -7.12 9.41
N SER A 32 -12.94 -6.83 9.86
CA SER A 32 -13.32 -6.82 11.29
C SER A 32 -13.19 -8.18 11.96
N GLU A 33 -13.48 -9.25 11.23
CA GLU A 33 -13.48 -10.63 11.72
C GLU A 33 -12.13 -11.35 11.52
N LYS A 34 -11.08 -10.62 11.17
CA LYS A 34 -9.75 -11.16 10.82
C LYS A 34 -9.77 -12.16 9.66
N TYR A 35 -10.69 -12.01 8.72
CA TYR A 35 -10.72 -12.80 7.50
C TYR A 35 -11.20 -11.98 6.30
N TRP A 36 -10.68 -12.34 5.15
CA TRP A 36 -11.03 -11.73 3.87
C TRP A 36 -11.86 -12.68 3.04
N VAL A 37 -13.12 -12.29 2.76
CA VAL A 37 -14.06 -13.07 1.95
C VAL A 37 -13.79 -12.82 0.47
N PHE A 38 -13.88 -13.86 -0.36
CA PHE A 38 -13.65 -13.82 -1.81
C PHE A 38 -14.47 -12.73 -2.53
N ASN A 39 -15.74 -12.55 -2.15
CA ASN A 39 -16.63 -11.56 -2.76
C ASN A 39 -16.59 -10.18 -2.09
N ASP A 40 -15.56 -9.87 -1.32
CA ASP A 40 -15.37 -8.59 -0.64
C ASP A 40 -14.09 -7.87 -1.11
N PRO A 41 -14.06 -7.36 -2.37
CA PRO A 41 -12.88 -6.73 -2.94
C PRO A 41 -12.47 -5.48 -2.16
N ALA A 42 -11.18 -5.19 -2.13
CA ALA A 42 -10.69 -3.90 -1.65
C ALA A 42 -10.61 -2.92 -2.82
N GLU A 43 -11.28 -1.77 -2.67
CA GLU A 43 -11.34 -0.74 -3.69
C GLU A 43 -10.72 0.55 -3.17
N PHE A 44 -9.91 1.19 -3.99
CA PHE A 44 -9.17 2.41 -3.69
C PHE A 44 -9.29 3.37 -4.85
N GLU A 45 -9.62 4.63 -4.56
CA GLU A 45 -9.62 5.72 -5.54
C GLU A 45 -8.48 6.67 -5.19
N PHE A 46 -7.67 7.04 -6.17
CA PHE A 46 -6.56 7.97 -6.01
C PHE A 46 -6.47 8.90 -7.22
N GLU A 47 -5.78 10.02 -7.07
CA GLU A 47 -5.65 11.03 -8.10
C GLU A 47 -4.19 11.20 -8.51
N ILE A 48 -3.94 11.17 -9.81
CA ILE A 48 -2.65 11.47 -10.42
C ILE A 48 -2.70 12.88 -10.99
N GLN A 49 -1.84 13.76 -10.49
CA GLN A 49 -1.74 15.14 -10.94
C GLN A 49 -0.61 15.35 -11.95
N GLU A 50 0.47 14.61 -11.85
CA GLU A 50 1.69 14.74 -12.66
C GLU A 50 1.93 13.46 -13.47
N PRO A 51 1.20 13.21 -14.58
CA PRO A 51 1.27 11.95 -15.32
C PRO A 51 2.64 11.72 -16.02
N GLU A 52 3.44 12.77 -16.19
CA GLU A 52 4.80 12.72 -16.72
C GLU A 52 5.82 12.08 -15.77
N ARG A 53 5.48 11.93 -14.49
CA ARG A 53 6.32 11.26 -13.49
C ARG A 53 6.10 9.75 -13.52
N SER A 54 7.07 9.03 -12.98
CA SER A 54 6.96 7.60 -12.75
C SER A 54 6.49 7.30 -11.32
N TYR A 55 5.67 6.27 -11.18
CA TYR A 55 5.03 5.92 -9.92
C TYR A 55 5.31 4.47 -9.55
N ASN A 56 5.45 4.22 -8.25
CA ASN A 56 5.37 2.87 -7.71
C ASN A 56 4.01 2.67 -7.05
N LEU A 57 3.38 1.53 -7.35
CA LEU A 57 2.16 1.09 -6.68
C LEU A 57 2.50 -0.13 -5.84
N LEU A 58 2.20 -0.07 -4.54
CA LEU A 58 2.56 -1.10 -3.58
C LEU A 58 1.31 -1.65 -2.90
N PHE A 59 1.23 -2.97 -2.81
CA PHE A 59 0.33 -3.62 -1.85
C PHE A 59 0.87 -3.44 -0.43
N ASN A 60 -0.02 -3.18 0.51
CA ASN A 60 0.23 -3.35 1.93
C ASN A 60 -0.67 -4.47 2.44
N ILE A 61 -0.08 -5.51 3.03
CA ILE A 61 -0.82 -6.65 3.55
C ILE A 61 -0.47 -6.81 5.02
N ARG A 62 -1.51 -6.79 5.86
CA ARG A 62 -1.40 -7.06 7.30
C ARG A 62 -2.02 -8.41 7.61
N ASN A 63 -1.21 -9.29 8.18
CA ASN A 63 -1.62 -10.63 8.56
C ASN A 63 -1.07 -11.02 9.93
N THR A 64 -1.60 -12.10 10.51
CA THR A 64 -1.05 -12.65 11.74
C THR A 64 -0.07 -13.80 11.46
N SER A 65 0.72 -14.19 12.48
CA SER A 65 1.59 -15.37 12.43
C SER A 65 0.81 -16.69 12.26
N LYS A 66 -0.52 -16.67 12.44
CA LYS A 66 -1.41 -17.83 12.29
C LYS A 66 -1.95 -18.00 10.87
N TYR A 67 -1.62 -17.09 9.95
CA TYR A 67 -1.98 -17.24 8.55
C TYR A 67 -1.43 -18.56 8.00
N GLN A 68 -2.28 -19.37 7.37
CA GLN A 68 -1.99 -20.78 7.07
C GLN A 68 -1.10 -21.03 5.84
N PHE A 69 -0.89 -19.99 5.02
CA PHE A 69 -0.12 -20.12 3.78
C PHE A 69 1.17 -19.32 3.86
N GLN A 70 2.16 -19.69 3.03
CA GLN A 70 3.41 -18.94 2.93
C GLN A 70 3.27 -17.67 2.08
N ASN A 71 2.27 -17.65 1.18
CA ASN A 71 2.03 -16.58 0.22
C ASN A 71 0.55 -16.24 0.12
N ILE A 72 0.26 -15.14 -0.55
CA ILE A 72 -1.08 -14.76 -0.95
C ILE A 72 -1.10 -14.40 -2.44
N TYR A 73 -2.10 -14.88 -3.15
CA TYR A 73 -2.38 -14.47 -4.52
C TYR A 73 -3.39 -13.33 -4.53
N LEU A 74 -3.02 -12.21 -5.13
CA LEU A 74 -3.84 -11.03 -5.30
C LEU A 74 -4.04 -10.74 -6.79
N GLN A 75 -5.30 -10.62 -7.22
CA GLN A 75 -5.63 -10.12 -8.54
C GLN A 75 -5.95 -8.63 -8.43
N TYR A 76 -5.24 -7.79 -9.15
CA TYR A 76 -5.60 -6.38 -9.22
C TYR A 76 -6.22 -6.01 -10.56
N TYR A 77 -7.01 -4.94 -10.53
CA TYR A 77 -7.62 -4.30 -11.70
C TYR A 77 -7.44 -2.79 -11.53
N LEU A 78 -6.73 -2.17 -12.45
CA LEU A 78 -6.49 -0.73 -12.49
C LEU A 78 -7.34 -0.13 -13.61
N GLU A 79 -8.19 0.82 -13.26
CA GLU A 79 -9.12 1.51 -14.17
C GLU A 79 -8.83 3.01 -14.17
N ASP A 80 -9.07 3.67 -15.31
CA ASP A 80 -9.03 5.13 -15.41
C ASP A 80 -10.36 5.77 -15.00
N SER A 81 -10.44 7.10 -15.07
CA SER A 81 -11.63 7.89 -14.71
C SER A 81 -12.87 7.59 -15.54
N THR A 82 -12.71 6.92 -16.69
CA THR A 82 -13.85 6.50 -17.54
C THR A 82 -14.33 5.09 -17.21
N GLY A 83 -13.67 4.39 -16.29
CA GLY A 83 -13.92 2.99 -15.95
C GLY A 83 -13.26 2.01 -16.94
N MET A 84 -12.39 2.49 -17.82
CA MET A 84 -11.66 1.62 -18.72
C MET A 84 -10.54 0.89 -17.98
N LEU A 85 -10.53 -0.44 -18.11
CA LEU A 85 -9.47 -1.28 -17.54
C LEU A 85 -8.15 -1.03 -18.30
N ILE A 86 -7.14 -0.54 -17.60
CA ILE A 86 -5.82 -0.22 -18.16
C ILE A 86 -4.72 -1.19 -17.75
N SER A 87 -4.92 -1.92 -16.64
CA SER A 87 -3.99 -2.98 -16.21
C SER A 87 -4.71 -4.01 -15.34
N LYS A 88 -4.36 -5.27 -15.52
CA LYS A 88 -4.86 -6.40 -14.72
C LYS A 88 -3.80 -7.49 -14.66
N GLU A 89 -3.47 -7.96 -13.48
CA GLU A 89 -2.50 -9.03 -13.32
C GLU A 89 -2.72 -9.78 -11.99
N LEU A 90 -2.37 -11.06 -11.97
CA LEU A 90 -2.29 -11.88 -10.77
C LEU A 90 -0.89 -11.80 -10.18
N LYS A 91 -0.77 -11.38 -8.94
CA LYS A 91 0.50 -11.30 -8.22
C LYS A 91 0.57 -12.34 -7.10
N ASN A 92 1.72 -12.98 -6.99
CA ASN A 92 2.06 -13.86 -5.88
C ASN A 92 2.94 -13.10 -4.88
N ILE A 93 2.40 -12.83 -3.69
CA ILE A 93 3.11 -12.11 -2.63
C ILE A 93 3.52 -13.10 -1.56
N GLN A 94 4.83 -13.25 -1.36
CA GLN A 94 5.37 -14.08 -0.29
C GLN A 94 5.25 -13.35 1.05
N LEU A 95 4.59 -13.98 2.02
CA LEU A 95 4.37 -13.42 3.37
C LEU A 95 5.33 -14.04 4.40
N PHE A 96 5.72 -15.29 4.19
CA PHE A 96 6.65 -16.03 5.06
C PHE A 96 7.78 -16.62 4.23
N ASN A 97 8.94 -16.74 4.84
CA ASN A 97 10.06 -17.47 4.23
C ASN A 97 9.67 -18.94 4.01
N PRO A 98 9.75 -19.47 2.79
CA PRO A 98 9.26 -20.81 2.48
C PRO A 98 10.07 -21.94 3.14
N ILE A 99 11.30 -21.67 3.60
CA ILE A 99 12.16 -22.65 4.24
C ILE A 99 12.04 -22.59 5.75
N THR A 100 12.04 -21.38 6.32
CA THR A 100 12.10 -21.19 7.78
C THR A 100 10.74 -20.90 8.42
N GLY A 101 9.73 -20.54 7.62
CA GLY A 101 8.42 -20.10 8.12
C GLY A 101 8.44 -18.74 8.83
N ILE A 102 9.58 -18.03 8.81
CA ILE A 102 9.71 -16.72 9.45
C ILE A 102 8.93 -15.68 8.63
N PRO A 103 8.10 -14.81 9.25
CA PRO A 103 7.43 -13.72 8.56
C PRO A 103 8.42 -12.78 7.86
N LEU A 104 8.12 -12.39 6.62
CA LEU A 104 8.94 -11.46 5.83
C LEU A 104 8.57 -10.00 6.08
N GLY A 105 7.39 -9.76 6.64
CA GLY A 105 6.91 -8.42 7.01
C GLY A 105 7.56 -7.89 8.29
N LYS A 106 7.44 -6.57 8.50
CA LYS A 106 7.78 -5.92 9.75
C LYS A 106 6.61 -6.08 10.72
N GLY A 107 6.86 -6.37 11.99
CA GLY A 107 5.78 -6.63 12.92
C GLY A 107 6.13 -6.49 14.39
N LEU A 108 5.10 -6.51 15.23
CA LEU A 108 5.19 -6.57 16.67
C LEU A 108 4.25 -7.67 17.18
N GLY A 109 4.77 -8.59 17.99
CA GLY A 109 4.02 -9.73 18.49
C GLY A 109 3.67 -10.72 17.36
N ASP A 110 2.37 -10.95 17.16
CA ASP A 110 1.83 -11.88 16.17
C ASP A 110 1.29 -11.20 14.89
N ILE A 111 1.45 -9.88 14.76
CA ILE A 111 0.96 -9.11 13.62
C ILE A 111 2.13 -8.61 12.77
N PHE A 112 2.03 -8.79 11.46
CA PHE A 112 3.05 -8.44 10.49
C PHE A 112 2.45 -7.64 9.33
N ASP A 113 3.18 -6.59 8.92
CA ASP A 113 2.89 -5.76 7.75
C ASP A 113 3.95 -6.00 6.69
N ILE A 114 3.54 -6.31 5.48
CA ILE A 114 4.42 -6.39 4.33
C ILE A 114 3.99 -5.39 3.26
N GLU A 115 4.94 -4.62 2.75
CA GLU A 115 4.74 -3.80 1.56
C GLU A 115 5.49 -4.45 0.39
N LYS A 116 4.81 -4.52 -0.76
CA LYS A 116 5.39 -5.09 -1.97
C LYS A 116 4.92 -4.31 -3.19
N ALA A 117 5.88 -3.75 -3.93
CA ALA A 117 5.58 -3.12 -5.21
C ALA A 117 5.07 -4.18 -6.21
N PHE A 118 4.00 -3.84 -6.92
CA PHE A 118 3.40 -4.66 -7.97
C PHE A 118 3.41 -3.97 -9.34
N LEU A 119 3.51 -2.64 -9.35
CA LEU A 119 3.85 -1.83 -10.52
C LEU A 119 4.98 -0.89 -10.09
N GLU A 120 6.11 -0.97 -10.75
CA GLU A 120 7.29 -0.13 -10.52
C GLU A 120 7.56 0.74 -11.74
N GLY A 121 7.84 2.04 -11.51
CA GLY A 121 8.11 2.99 -12.59
C GLY A 121 6.95 3.16 -13.58
N TYR A 122 5.72 2.97 -13.11
CA TYR A 122 4.54 3.06 -13.96
C TYR A 122 4.24 4.51 -14.32
N SER A 123 4.02 4.79 -15.62
CA SER A 123 3.63 6.11 -16.12
C SER A 123 2.16 6.11 -16.50
N PHE A 124 1.40 7.01 -15.89
CA PHE A 124 0.00 7.21 -16.22
C PHE A 124 -0.12 8.07 -17.50
N LYS A 125 -1.11 7.80 -18.35
CA LYS A 125 -1.26 8.54 -19.61
C LYS A 125 -1.84 9.94 -19.42
N ASN A 126 -2.72 10.10 -18.46
CA ASN A 126 -3.47 11.35 -18.25
C ASN A 126 -3.52 11.67 -16.74
N PRO A 127 -3.61 12.96 -16.37
CA PRO A 127 -3.96 13.33 -15.01
C PRO A 127 -5.42 12.96 -14.74
N GLY A 128 -5.77 12.75 -13.47
CA GLY A 128 -7.13 12.48 -13.05
C GLY A 128 -7.26 11.34 -12.06
N LYS A 129 -8.50 10.91 -11.83
CA LYS A 129 -8.83 9.85 -10.90
C LYS A 129 -8.61 8.48 -11.52
N TYR A 130 -8.11 7.58 -10.71
CA TYR A 130 -7.90 6.17 -11.03
C TYR A 130 -8.52 5.32 -9.92
N LYS A 131 -9.01 4.14 -10.29
CA LYS A 131 -9.54 3.17 -9.37
C LYS A 131 -8.71 1.89 -9.41
N LEU A 132 -8.29 1.41 -8.23
CA LEU A 132 -7.69 0.10 -8.08
C LEU A 132 -8.63 -0.79 -7.28
N ARG A 133 -9.00 -1.94 -7.84
CA ARG A 133 -9.65 -3.04 -7.15
C ARG A 133 -8.65 -4.16 -6.92
N ILE A 134 -8.65 -4.74 -5.72
CA ILE A 134 -7.81 -5.87 -5.32
C ILE A 134 -8.74 -6.98 -4.82
N ASP A 135 -8.64 -8.14 -5.44
CA ASP A 135 -9.34 -9.37 -5.04
C ASP A 135 -8.31 -10.36 -4.46
N GLN A 136 -8.67 -11.05 -3.38
CA GLN A 136 -7.93 -12.25 -3.00
C GLN A 136 -8.21 -13.35 -4.04
N PHE A 137 -7.19 -14.07 -4.46
CA PHE A 137 -7.29 -15.11 -5.50
C PHE A 137 -6.75 -16.46 -5.00
N MET A 138 -7.04 -16.74 -3.72
CA MET A 138 -6.73 -18.02 -3.08
C MET A 138 -7.85 -19.03 -3.38
N ARG A 139 -7.56 -20.32 -3.20
CA ARG A 139 -8.55 -21.41 -3.40
C ARG A 139 -9.46 -21.60 -2.19
N GLN A 140 -9.79 -20.51 -1.50
CA GLN A 140 -10.68 -20.49 -0.34
C GLN A 140 -11.60 -19.28 -0.41
N ASP A 141 -12.88 -19.49 -0.16
CA ASP A 141 -13.89 -18.42 -0.14
C ASP A 141 -13.67 -17.45 1.03
N THR A 142 -13.11 -17.93 2.13
CA THR A 142 -12.76 -17.14 3.30
C THR A 142 -11.30 -17.37 3.65
N LEU A 143 -10.52 -16.29 3.68
CA LEU A 143 -9.09 -16.32 3.95
C LEU A 143 -8.84 -15.79 5.37
N PRO A 144 -8.67 -16.68 6.38
CA PRO A 144 -8.47 -16.28 7.76
C PRO A 144 -7.12 -15.59 7.98
N GLU A 145 -7.04 -14.81 9.07
CA GLU A 145 -5.81 -14.18 9.58
C GLU A 145 -5.21 -13.11 8.67
N VAL A 146 -5.98 -12.62 7.68
CA VAL A 146 -5.71 -11.39 6.94
C VAL A 146 -6.49 -10.26 7.61
N LEU A 147 -5.77 -9.28 8.16
CA LEU A 147 -6.35 -8.19 8.95
C LEU A 147 -6.71 -6.98 8.09
N SER A 148 -5.89 -6.71 7.08
CA SER A 148 -6.15 -5.65 6.12
C SER A 148 -5.34 -5.83 4.85
N VAL A 149 -5.83 -5.22 3.77
CA VAL A 149 -5.10 -4.99 2.53
C VAL A 149 -5.14 -3.51 2.19
N GLY A 150 -4.07 -2.98 1.64
CA GLY A 150 -3.94 -1.57 1.31
C GLY A 150 -3.25 -1.32 -0.02
N LEU A 151 -3.37 -0.07 -0.46
CA LEU A 151 -2.66 0.50 -1.59
C LEU A 151 -1.84 1.69 -1.12
N ARG A 152 -0.56 1.73 -1.48
CA ARG A 152 0.27 2.93 -1.47
C ARG A 152 0.68 3.28 -2.90
N VAL A 153 0.55 4.55 -3.25
CA VAL A 153 1.03 5.13 -4.51
C VAL A 153 2.05 6.19 -4.16
N GLU A 154 3.24 6.05 -4.70
CA GLU A 154 4.35 6.99 -4.47
C GLU A 154 5.03 7.37 -5.77
N ILE A 155 5.59 8.57 -5.82
CA ILE A 155 6.42 9.04 -6.93
C ILE A 155 7.76 8.34 -6.82
N MET A 156 8.23 7.77 -7.93
CA MET A 156 9.56 7.22 -8.07
C MET A 156 10.58 8.35 -8.26
N GLU A 157 11.66 8.35 -7.49
CA GLU A 157 12.79 9.27 -7.65
C GLU A 157 13.64 8.96 -8.88
#